data_fc73a703fb8653346e2fd3c8b6a25160
#
_entry.id   fc73a703fb8653346e2fd3c8b6a25160
#
_cell.length_a   1.000
_cell.length_b   1.000
_cell.length_c   1.000
_cell.angle_alpha   90.00
_cell.angle_beta   90.00
_cell.angle_gamma   90.00
#
_symmetry.space_group_name_H-M   'P 1'
#
loop_
_entity.id
_entity.type
_entity.pdbx_description
1 polymer ?
#
loop_
_entity_poly.entity_id
_entity_poly.type
_entity_poly.pdbx_seq_one_letter_code
_entity_poly.pdbx_strand_id
1 'polypeptide(L)'
;MQAFLSPGSLVTVAGAVLTVIGSIAYATDSPNISLAGVFYGVPILLGGLALKSSELPPAERLTPAAQLRDLRQLPENEPLRKLLADVTRWRYGQKAHLESSLEALKLWDEDSPPQLLAVEELDHDGGYGLRFTIDCEGVPFQRWQDRQERLGRFFGPGLTADLQQAGPGRLKLSLLPAPASSDPPLAAPVP
;
A
#
# COMPACT_ATOMS: atom_id res chain seq x y z
N MET A 1 10.95 -8.42 -10.88
CA MET A 1 10.36 -8.60 -12.22
C MET A 1 8.95 -7.98 -12.37
N GLN A 2 8.26 -7.60 -11.29
CA GLN A 2 6.93 -6.94 -11.35
C GLN A 2 6.95 -5.47 -11.80
N ALA A 3 8.09 -4.78 -11.74
CA ALA A 3 8.19 -3.35 -12.05
C ALA A 3 7.89 -3.00 -13.53
N PHE A 4 8.07 -3.93 -14.46
CA PHE A 4 7.82 -3.69 -15.88
C PHE A 4 6.34 -3.83 -16.29
N LEU A 5 5.49 -4.40 -15.44
CA LEU A 5 4.06 -4.61 -15.71
C LEU A 5 3.17 -3.60 -14.99
N SER A 6 3.75 -2.54 -14.43
CA SER A 6 2.93 -1.51 -13.80
C SER A 6 2.17 -0.70 -14.86
N PRO A 7 0.94 -0.24 -14.55
CA PRO A 7 0.16 0.55 -15.50
C PRO A 7 0.90 1.82 -15.96
N GLY A 8 1.60 2.52 -15.06
CA GLY A 8 2.42 3.69 -15.42
C GLY A 8 3.55 3.34 -16.40
N SER A 9 4.21 2.19 -16.21
CA SER A 9 5.25 1.72 -17.14
C SER A 9 4.67 1.39 -18.51
N LEU A 10 3.49 0.77 -18.58
CA LEU A 10 2.83 0.44 -19.85
C LEU A 10 2.48 1.70 -20.65
N VAL A 11 1.91 2.72 -19.99
CA VAL A 11 1.59 4.00 -20.64
C VAL A 11 2.87 4.71 -21.11
N THR A 12 3.92 4.72 -20.28
CA THR A 12 5.23 5.32 -20.66
C THR A 12 5.82 4.66 -21.89
N VAL A 13 5.85 3.32 -21.92
CA VAL A 13 6.38 2.57 -23.07
C VAL A 13 5.54 2.81 -24.33
N ALA A 14 4.22 2.81 -24.23
CA ALA A 14 3.34 3.11 -25.35
C ALA A 14 3.60 4.51 -25.92
N GLY A 15 3.72 5.52 -25.05
CA GLY A 15 4.05 6.90 -25.46
C GLY A 15 5.44 7.00 -26.10
N ALA A 16 6.44 6.31 -25.56
CA ALA A 16 7.78 6.28 -26.13
C ALA A 16 7.79 5.64 -27.53
N VAL A 17 7.13 4.51 -27.71
CA VAL A 17 7.03 3.82 -29.01
C VAL A 17 6.34 4.71 -30.04
N LEU A 18 5.21 5.35 -29.70
CA LEU A 18 4.52 6.27 -30.59
C LEU A 18 5.40 7.46 -30.99
N THR A 19 6.13 8.03 -30.03
CA THR A 19 7.04 9.16 -30.29
C THR A 19 8.16 8.75 -31.22
N VAL A 20 8.75 7.56 -31.05
CA VAL A 20 9.80 7.02 -31.93
C VAL A 20 9.26 6.79 -33.36
N ILE A 21 8.09 6.15 -33.49
CA ILE A 21 7.44 5.94 -34.78
C ILE A 21 7.18 7.28 -35.49
N GLY A 22 6.65 8.26 -34.78
CA GLY A 22 6.42 9.60 -35.31
C GLY A 22 7.70 10.30 -35.77
N SER A 23 8.80 10.14 -35.02
CA SER A 23 10.10 10.71 -35.37
C SER A 23 10.70 10.05 -36.59
N ILE A 24 10.60 8.73 -36.73
CA ILE A 24 11.04 8.00 -37.95
C ILE A 24 10.19 8.43 -39.15
N ALA A 25 8.88 8.52 -39.01
CA ALA A 25 7.97 8.96 -40.06
C ALA A 25 8.27 10.39 -40.53
N TYR A 26 8.74 11.25 -39.65
CA TYR A 26 9.23 12.57 -40.00
C TYR A 26 10.47 12.50 -40.94
N ALA A 27 11.42 11.66 -40.57
CA ALA A 27 12.64 11.47 -41.35
C ALA A 27 12.39 10.78 -42.73
N THR A 28 11.25 10.11 -42.92
CA THR A 28 10.84 9.42 -44.14
C THR A 28 9.75 10.13 -44.92
N ASP A 29 9.59 11.45 -44.73
CA ASP A 29 8.60 12.29 -45.39
C ASP A 29 7.15 11.77 -45.34
N SER A 30 6.75 11.22 -44.20
CA SER A 30 5.38 10.73 -43.94
C SER A 30 4.66 11.67 -42.95
N PRO A 31 4.20 12.88 -43.38
CA PRO A 31 3.79 13.96 -42.47
C PRO A 31 2.58 13.60 -41.59
N ASN A 32 1.62 12.83 -42.11
CA ASN A 32 0.43 12.46 -41.35
C ASN A 32 0.76 11.51 -40.18
N ILE A 33 1.64 10.52 -40.42
CA ILE A 33 2.09 9.58 -39.38
C ILE A 33 3.01 10.28 -38.41
N SER A 34 3.87 11.15 -38.88
CA SER A 34 4.77 11.96 -38.05
C SER A 34 3.96 12.85 -37.08
N LEU A 35 3.00 13.61 -37.63
CA LEU A 35 2.15 14.49 -36.83
C LEU A 35 1.40 13.69 -35.77
N ALA A 36 0.73 12.60 -36.13
CA ALA A 36 -0.01 11.77 -35.19
C ALA A 36 0.91 11.13 -34.13
N GLY A 37 2.05 10.57 -34.56
CA GLY A 37 2.99 9.89 -33.66
C GLY A 37 3.62 10.83 -32.64
N VAL A 38 4.06 12.02 -33.04
CA VAL A 38 4.66 13.00 -32.12
C VAL A 38 3.58 13.70 -31.28
N PHE A 39 2.48 14.14 -31.91
CA PHE A 39 1.41 14.90 -31.23
C PHE A 39 0.73 14.08 -30.12
N TYR A 40 0.50 12.79 -30.33
CA TYR A 40 -0.05 11.91 -29.29
C TYR A 40 1.04 11.21 -28.46
N GLY A 41 2.17 10.84 -29.06
CA GLY A 41 3.22 10.09 -28.39
C GLY A 41 3.86 10.88 -27.25
N VAL A 42 4.20 12.16 -27.46
CA VAL A 42 4.85 12.98 -26.44
C VAL A 42 3.94 13.22 -25.20
N PRO A 43 2.67 13.64 -25.34
CA PRO A 43 1.77 13.78 -24.20
C PRO A 43 1.53 12.46 -23.45
N ILE A 44 1.37 11.33 -24.17
CA ILE A 44 1.21 10.01 -23.56
C ILE A 44 2.46 9.61 -22.79
N LEU A 45 3.66 9.85 -23.34
CA LEU A 45 4.94 9.59 -22.68
C LEU A 45 5.05 10.41 -21.38
N LEU A 46 4.79 11.71 -21.45
CA LEU A 46 4.86 12.59 -20.27
C LEU A 46 3.81 12.22 -19.21
N GLY A 47 2.58 11.90 -19.64
CA GLY A 47 1.52 11.40 -18.78
C GLY A 47 1.90 10.07 -18.12
N GLY A 48 2.52 9.16 -18.86
CA GLY A 48 3.03 7.89 -18.36
C GLY A 48 4.13 8.08 -17.30
N LEU A 49 5.07 8.99 -17.55
CA LEU A 49 6.12 9.35 -16.58
C LEU A 49 5.53 9.95 -15.30
N ALA A 50 4.54 10.83 -15.43
CA ALA A 50 3.84 11.42 -14.29
C ALA A 50 3.09 10.36 -13.49
N LEU A 51 2.40 9.42 -14.14
CA LEU A 51 1.79 8.26 -13.48
C LEU A 51 2.84 7.42 -12.76
N LYS A 52 3.95 7.12 -13.43
CA LYS A 52 5.03 6.30 -12.86
C LYS A 52 5.66 6.94 -11.62
N SER A 53 5.84 8.25 -11.60
CA SER A 53 6.40 8.96 -10.44
C SER A 53 5.50 8.95 -9.21
N SER A 54 4.17 8.86 -9.41
CA SER A 54 3.16 8.82 -8.34
C SER A 54 2.71 7.40 -7.97
N GLU A 55 3.30 6.39 -8.59
CA GLU A 55 2.89 5.00 -8.46
C GLU A 55 3.41 4.36 -7.18
N LEU A 56 2.51 3.75 -6.41
CA LEU A 56 2.83 2.89 -5.27
C LEU A 56 2.55 1.43 -5.65
N PRO A 57 3.56 0.56 -5.58
CA PRO A 57 3.37 -0.85 -5.89
C PRO A 57 2.44 -1.52 -4.86
N PRO A 58 1.68 -2.55 -5.27
CA PRO A 58 0.93 -3.36 -4.35
C PRO A 58 1.86 -4.16 -3.45
N ALA A 59 1.46 -4.35 -2.19
CA ALA A 59 2.12 -5.30 -1.30
C ALA A 59 1.90 -6.74 -1.81
N GLU A 60 2.89 -7.59 -1.63
CA GLU A 60 2.76 -9.00 -1.93
C GLU A 60 1.79 -9.66 -0.95
N ARG A 61 0.73 -10.27 -1.48
CA ARG A 61 -0.22 -11.02 -0.65
C ARG A 61 0.29 -12.44 -0.43
N LEU A 62 0.66 -12.76 0.82
CA LEU A 62 1.20 -14.08 1.17
C LEU A 62 0.10 -15.12 1.39
N THR A 63 -1.06 -14.71 1.89
CA THR A 63 -2.20 -15.60 2.13
C THR A 63 -3.02 -15.78 0.86
N PRO A 64 -3.28 -17.02 0.40
CA PRO A 64 -4.15 -17.29 -0.74
C PRO A 64 -5.54 -16.66 -0.59
N ALA A 65 -6.11 -16.12 -1.69
CA ALA A 65 -7.36 -15.37 -1.65
C ALA A 65 -8.57 -16.17 -1.14
N ALA A 66 -8.55 -17.51 -1.31
CA ALA A 66 -9.60 -18.42 -0.84
C ALA A 66 -9.51 -18.71 0.67
N GLN A 67 -8.30 -18.61 1.23
CA GLN A 67 -8.08 -18.82 2.64
C GLN A 67 -8.69 -17.65 3.44
N LEU A 68 -9.27 -17.92 4.60
CA LEU A 68 -9.93 -16.94 5.49
C LEU A 68 -11.01 -16.09 4.81
N ARG A 69 -11.58 -16.56 3.68
CA ARG A 69 -12.59 -15.80 2.93
C ARG A 69 -13.82 -15.48 3.78
N ASP A 70 -14.34 -16.47 4.50
CA ASP A 70 -15.57 -16.32 5.28
C ASP A 70 -15.32 -15.39 6.46
N LEU A 71 -14.22 -15.56 7.18
CA LEU A 71 -13.82 -14.71 8.29
C LEU A 71 -13.61 -13.26 7.82
N ARG A 72 -12.92 -13.05 6.68
CA ARG A 72 -12.71 -11.72 6.09
C ARG A 72 -14.01 -11.01 5.71
N GLN A 73 -15.08 -11.74 5.35
CA GLN A 73 -16.34 -11.15 4.91
C GLN A 73 -17.29 -10.77 6.03
N LEU A 74 -16.99 -11.11 7.27
CA LEU A 74 -17.79 -10.70 8.41
C LEU A 74 -17.87 -9.16 8.48
N PRO A 75 -19.03 -8.59 8.84
CA PRO A 75 -19.24 -7.14 8.87
C PRO A 75 -18.25 -6.39 9.75
N GLU A 76 -17.89 -6.96 10.90
CA GLU A 76 -16.92 -6.40 11.86
C GLU A 76 -15.51 -6.25 11.26
N ASN A 77 -15.17 -7.06 10.26
CA ASN A 77 -13.86 -7.09 9.61
C ASN A 77 -13.78 -6.15 8.39
N GLU A 78 -14.82 -5.34 8.15
CA GLU A 78 -14.85 -4.41 7.01
C GLU A 78 -13.64 -3.44 6.97
N PRO A 79 -13.17 -2.84 8.08
CA PRO A 79 -12.01 -1.95 8.07
C PRO A 79 -10.74 -2.65 7.56
N LEU A 80 -10.45 -3.86 8.10
CA LEU A 80 -9.28 -4.63 7.68
C LEU A 80 -9.41 -5.16 6.25
N ARG A 81 -10.62 -5.55 5.83
CA ARG A 81 -10.89 -5.95 4.45
C ARG A 81 -10.64 -4.80 3.46
N LYS A 82 -11.07 -3.58 3.79
CA LYS A 82 -10.78 -2.38 2.98
C LYS A 82 -9.29 -2.11 2.93
N LEU A 83 -8.61 -2.19 4.07
CA LEU A 83 -7.16 -2.01 4.15
C LEU A 83 -6.41 -3.04 3.32
N LEU A 84 -6.77 -4.34 3.40
CA LEU A 84 -6.19 -5.40 2.56
C LEU A 84 -6.36 -5.08 1.07
N ALA A 85 -7.57 -4.72 0.65
CA ALA A 85 -7.85 -4.39 -0.74
C ALA A 85 -7.05 -3.17 -1.20
N ASP A 86 -6.85 -2.18 -0.32
CA ASP A 86 -6.11 -0.97 -0.63
C ASP A 86 -4.61 -1.22 -0.79
N VAL A 87 -4.00 -2.02 0.08
CA VAL A 87 -2.56 -2.31 0.02
C VAL A 87 -2.16 -3.31 -1.08
N THR A 88 -3.12 -4.12 -1.58
CA THR A 88 -2.87 -5.15 -2.61
C THR A 88 -3.17 -4.69 -4.04
N ARG A 89 -3.46 -3.41 -4.25
CA ARG A 89 -3.69 -2.82 -5.59
C ARG A 89 -2.66 -1.74 -5.90
N TRP A 90 -2.46 -1.46 -7.18
CA TRP A 90 -1.73 -0.29 -7.62
C TRP A 90 -2.44 1.00 -7.16
N ARG A 91 -1.69 1.94 -6.61
CA ARG A 91 -2.19 3.22 -6.14
C ARG A 91 -1.42 4.35 -6.78
N TYR A 92 -2.11 5.47 -7.04
CA TYR A 92 -1.56 6.65 -7.65
C TYR A 92 -1.88 7.87 -6.80
N GLY A 93 -0.93 8.79 -6.69
CA GLY A 93 -1.13 10.05 -5.96
C GLY A 93 -1.29 9.93 -4.45
N GLN A 94 -1.26 8.73 -3.88
CA GLN A 94 -1.43 8.51 -2.43
C GLN A 94 -0.11 8.46 -1.65
N LYS A 95 1.01 8.59 -2.33
CA LYS A 95 2.33 8.57 -1.70
C LYS A 95 2.45 9.68 -0.66
N ALA A 96 2.06 10.90 -1.03
CA ALA A 96 2.09 12.04 -0.13
C ALA A 96 1.17 11.87 1.10
N HIS A 97 0.04 11.17 0.95
CA HIS A 97 -0.86 10.92 2.07
C HIS A 97 -0.28 9.90 3.06
N LEU A 98 0.32 8.82 2.58
CA LEU A 98 1.03 7.85 3.41
C LEU A 98 2.22 8.52 4.13
N GLU A 99 3.01 9.29 3.39
CA GLU A 99 4.11 10.10 3.91
C GLU A 99 3.64 10.99 5.06
N SER A 100 2.64 11.86 4.83
CA SER A 100 2.08 12.75 5.84
C SER A 100 1.55 11.99 7.07
N SER A 101 0.97 10.81 6.88
CA SER A 101 0.46 9.98 7.98
C SER A 101 1.59 9.41 8.84
N LEU A 102 2.65 8.90 8.20
CA LEU A 102 3.82 8.38 8.90
C LEU A 102 4.64 9.51 9.56
N GLU A 103 4.74 10.68 8.92
CA GLU A 103 5.32 11.88 9.53
C GLU A 103 4.57 12.31 10.78
N ALA A 104 3.24 12.37 10.73
CA ALA A 104 2.41 12.69 11.89
C ALA A 104 2.61 11.71 13.05
N LEU A 105 2.94 10.46 12.75
CA LEU A 105 3.32 9.42 13.70
C LEU A 105 4.81 9.46 14.07
N LYS A 106 5.62 10.33 13.44
CA LYS A 106 7.09 10.38 13.55
C LYS A 106 7.77 9.06 13.12
N LEU A 107 7.19 8.39 12.12
CA LEU A 107 7.62 7.12 11.55
C LEU A 107 8.06 7.27 10.09
N TRP A 108 8.47 8.44 9.70
CA TRP A 108 8.98 8.75 8.37
C TRP A 108 10.47 9.12 8.41
N ASP A 109 11.18 8.72 7.39
CA ASP A 109 12.55 9.14 7.10
C ASP A 109 12.62 9.47 5.60
N GLU A 110 13.19 10.64 5.26
CA GLU A 110 13.21 11.12 3.87
C GLU A 110 14.21 10.37 3.01
N ASP A 111 15.34 9.97 3.60
CA ASP A 111 16.43 9.30 2.90
C ASP A 111 16.13 7.79 2.69
N SER A 112 15.43 7.19 3.64
CA SER A 112 15.04 5.77 3.61
C SER A 112 13.61 5.58 4.13
N PRO A 113 12.60 5.97 3.31
CA PRO A 113 11.20 5.93 3.73
C PRO A 113 10.70 4.49 3.91
N PRO A 114 9.88 4.22 4.93
CA PRO A 114 9.30 2.90 5.15
C PRO A 114 8.51 2.40 3.95
N GLN A 115 8.71 1.14 3.58
CA GLN A 115 8.03 0.50 2.45
C GLN A 115 7.28 -0.74 2.89
N LEU A 116 6.02 -0.85 2.46
CA LEU A 116 5.22 -2.05 2.67
C LEU A 116 5.58 -3.10 1.62
N LEU A 117 6.16 -4.22 2.08
CA LEU A 117 6.62 -5.30 1.21
C LEU A 117 5.56 -6.36 0.99
N ALA A 118 4.93 -6.83 2.08
CA ALA A 118 3.99 -7.93 2.02
C ALA A 118 2.88 -7.79 3.06
N VAL A 119 1.76 -8.46 2.81
CA VAL A 119 0.62 -8.60 3.71
C VAL A 119 0.19 -10.05 3.82
N GLU A 120 -0.08 -10.48 5.04
CA GLU A 120 -0.58 -11.80 5.41
C GLU A 120 -1.87 -11.65 6.20
N GLU A 121 -2.86 -12.50 5.90
CA GLU A 121 -4.10 -12.58 6.68
C GLU A 121 -3.92 -13.57 7.81
N LEU A 122 -4.45 -13.25 8.99
CA LEU A 122 -4.34 -14.06 10.19
C LEU A 122 -5.73 -14.42 10.72
N ASP A 123 -5.84 -15.66 11.24
CA ASP A 123 -6.88 -16.06 12.18
C ASP A 123 -6.27 -16.03 13.58
N HIS A 124 -6.77 -15.15 14.43
CA HIS A 124 -6.32 -15.01 15.81
C HIS A 124 -7.50 -15.29 16.75
N ASP A 125 -7.58 -16.49 17.24
CA ASP A 125 -8.66 -16.96 18.13
C ASP A 125 -10.07 -16.72 17.57
N GLY A 126 -10.25 -16.95 16.27
CA GLY A 126 -11.50 -16.69 15.54
C GLY A 126 -11.69 -15.22 15.13
N GLY A 127 -10.76 -14.34 15.46
CA GLY A 127 -10.73 -12.94 15.03
C GLY A 127 -9.86 -12.74 13.79
N TYR A 128 -10.33 -11.93 12.84
CA TYR A 128 -9.59 -11.62 11.61
C TYR A 128 -8.53 -10.56 11.88
N GLY A 129 -7.30 -10.83 11.46
CA GLY A 129 -6.17 -9.91 11.56
C GLY A 129 -5.40 -9.78 10.26
N LEU A 130 -4.56 -8.74 10.18
CA LEU A 130 -3.59 -8.53 9.10
C LEU A 130 -2.19 -8.37 9.67
N ARG A 131 -1.21 -8.99 9.03
CA ARG A 131 0.21 -8.79 9.32
C ARG A 131 0.90 -8.20 8.13
N PHE A 132 1.55 -7.07 8.34
CA PHE A 132 2.34 -6.36 7.35
C PHE A 132 3.82 -6.60 7.58
N THR A 133 4.55 -6.90 6.51
CA THR A 133 6.02 -6.86 6.51
C THR A 133 6.46 -5.53 5.93
N ILE A 134 7.17 -4.73 6.72
CA ILE A 134 7.59 -3.38 6.40
C ILE A 134 9.12 -3.32 6.40
N ASP A 135 9.69 -2.76 5.34
CA ASP A 135 11.04 -2.28 5.32
C ASP A 135 11.07 -0.90 5.99
N CYS A 136 11.85 -0.76 7.04
CA CYS A 136 11.91 0.45 7.86
C CYS A 136 13.34 0.85 8.21
N GLU A 137 14.29 0.58 7.30
CA GLU A 137 15.73 0.77 7.55
C GLU A 137 16.07 2.16 8.11
N GLY A 138 15.41 3.23 7.60
CA GLY A 138 15.59 4.60 8.08
C GLY A 138 14.94 4.91 9.43
N VAL A 139 14.03 4.05 9.94
CA VAL A 139 13.29 4.30 11.18
C VAL A 139 13.57 3.21 12.21
N PRO A 140 14.27 3.51 13.32
CA PRO A 140 14.61 2.51 14.33
C PRO A 140 13.37 1.82 14.92
N PHE A 141 13.46 0.51 15.17
CA PHE A 141 12.39 -0.31 15.71
C PHE A 141 11.80 0.25 17.02
N GLN A 142 12.64 0.82 17.90
CA GLN A 142 12.21 1.45 19.13
C GLN A 142 11.18 2.58 18.89
N ARG A 143 11.36 3.36 17.81
CA ARG A 143 10.43 4.44 17.47
C ARG A 143 9.04 3.90 17.07
N TRP A 144 8.99 2.72 16.43
CA TRP A 144 7.74 2.03 16.15
C TRP A 144 7.07 1.54 17.43
N GLN A 145 7.83 0.97 18.37
CA GLN A 145 7.33 0.52 19.66
C GLN A 145 6.71 1.68 20.47
N ASP A 146 7.38 2.83 20.51
CA ASP A 146 6.88 4.03 21.19
C ASP A 146 5.53 4.54 20.63
N ARG A 147 5.16 4.10 19.42
CA ARG A 147 3.93 4.49 18.72
C ARG A 147 2.93 3.34 18.56
N GLN A 148 3.21 2.18 19.11
CA GLN A 148 2.44 0.95 18.92
C GLN A 148 0.94 1.15 19.25
N GLU A 149 0.61 1.77 20.38
CA GLU A 149 -0.78 2.02 20.77
C GLU A 149 -1.49 2.97 19.80
N ARG A 150 -0.79 4.00 19.31
CA ARG A 150 -1.33 4.93 18.31
C ARG A 150 -1.54 4.27 16.96
N LEU A 151 -0.67 3.35 16.57
CA LEU A 151 -0.79 2.57 15.34
C LEU A 151 -2.07 1.73 15.35
N GLY A 152 -2.36 1.01 16.42
CA GLY A 152 -3.60 0.24 16.53
C GLY A 152 -4.85 1.10 16.32
N ARG A 153 -4.95 2.21 17.03
CA ARG A 153 -6.07 3.16 16.92
C ARG A 153 -6.16 3.85 15.54
N PHE A 154 -5.04 4.03 14.87
CA PHE A 154 -5.00 4.70 13.57
C PHE A 154 -5.73 3.89 12.50
N PHE A 155 -5.63 2.56 12.53
CA PHE A 155 -6.23 1.68 11.52
C PHE A 155 -7.70 1.33 11.79
N GLY A 156 -8.20 1.60 13.00
CA GLY A 156 -9.61 1.43 13.31
C GLY A 156 -9.90 1.28 14.81
N PRO A 157 -11.13 1.58 15.23
CA PRO A 157 -11.56 1.32 16.59
C PRO A 157 -11.59 -0.19 16.86
N GLY A 158 -11.19 -0.60 18.04
CA GLY A 158 -11.17 -2.01 18.44
C GLY A 158 -10.01 -2.83 17.83
N LEU A 159 -9.01 -2.17 17.24
CA LEU A 159 -7.79 -2.82 16.78
C LEU A 159 -6.62 -2.52 17.71
N THR A 160 -5.78 -3.52 17.88
CA THR A 160 -4.47 -3.43 18.52
C THR A 160 -3.37 -3.68 17.52
N ALA A 161 -2.23 -3.04 17.73
CA ALA A 161 -1.03 -3.29 16.94
C ALA A 161 -0.04 -4.11 17.76
N ASP A 162 0.48 -5.19 17.17
CA ASP A 162 1.62 -5.94 17.68
C ASP A 162 2.81 -5.76 16.73
N LEU A 163 3.99 -5.53 17.29
CA LEU A 163 5.21 -5.23 16.56
C LEU A 163 6.28 -6.27 16.86
N GLN A 164 6.82 -6.88 15.81
CA GLN A 164 7.89 -7.85 15.91
C GLN A 164 9.03 -7.45 14.97
N GLN A 165 10.25 -7.47 15.46
CA GLN A 165 11.42 -7.26 14.61
C GLN A 165 11.65 -8.50 13.74
N ALA A 166 11.75 -8.31 12.42
CA ALA A 166 11.88 -9.38 11.44
C ALA A 166 13.27 -9.43 10.77
N GLY A 167 14.27 -8.88 11.44
CA GLY A 167 15.65 -8.75 10.95
C GLY A 167 16.11 -7.29 10.89
N PRO A 168 17.33 -7.04 10.42
CA PRO A 168 17.85 -5.68 10.26
C PRO A 168 16.96 -4.88 9.30
N GLY A 169 16.53 -3.69 9.72
CA GLY A 169 15.71 -2.79 8.93
C GLY A 169 14.30 -3.30 8.59
N ARG A 170 13.84 -4.42 9.17
CA ARG A 170 12.53 -4.99 8.88
C ARG A 170 11.71 -5.22 10.13
N LEU A 171 10.42 -4.91 10.05
CA LEU A 171 9.46 -5.20 11.09
C LEU A 171 8.21 -5.91 10.55
N LYS A 172 7.53 -6.64 11.42
CA LYS A 172 6.18 -7.15 11.21
C LYS A 172 5.23 -6.36 12.11
N LEU A 173 4.25 -5.72 11.51
CA LEU A 173 3.14 -5.05 12.19
C LEU A 173 1.90 -5.92 12.02
N SER A 174 1.39 -6.47 13.12
CA SER A 174 0.13 -7.21 13.14
C SER A 174 -0.97 -6.31 13.68
N LEU A 175 -2.06 -6.17 12.92
CA LEU A 175 -3.29 -5.53 13.36
C LEU A 175 -4.27 -6.64 13.74
N LEU A 176 -4.62 -6.69 15.00
CA LEU A 176 -5.46 -7.75 15.59
C LEU A 176 -6.67 -7.11 16.27
N PRO A 177 -7.81 -7.81 16.35
CA PRO A 177 -8.90 -7.38 17.21
C PRO A 177 -8.38 -7.17 18.63
N ALA A 178 -8.82 -6.08 19.27
CA ALA A 178 -8.52 -5.90 20.68
C ALA A 178 -9.12 -7.08 21.47
N PRO A 179 -8.40 -7.65 22.44
CA PRO A 179 -8.98 -8.65 23.31
C PRO A 179 -10.28 -8.10 23.90
N ALA A 180 -11.35 -8.91 23.90
CA ALA A 180 -12.61 -8.50 24.50
C ALA A 180 -12.29 -8.02 25.91
N SER A 181 -12.49 -6.72 26.17
CA SER A 181 -12.28 -6.17 27.50
C SER A 181 -13.17 -6.96 28.44
N SER A 182 -12.57 -7.62 29.42
CA SER A 182 -13.26 -8.23 30.54
C SER A 182 -13.75 -7.12 31.49
N ASP A 183 -14.54 -6.19 30.94
CA ASP A 183 -15.32 -5.32 31.79
C ASP A 183 -16.42 -6.19 32.42
N PRO A 184 -16.44 -6.33 33.75
CA PRO A 184 -17.57 -6.97 34.41
C PRO A 184 -18.84 -6.18 34.02
N PRO A 185 -19.97 -6.86 33.78
CA PRO A 185 -21.20 -6.19 33.44
C PRO A 185 -21.50 -5.16 34.54
N LEU A 186 -21.70 -3.90 34.14
CA LEU A 186 -22.13 -2.84 35.04
C LEU A 186 -23.30 -3.40 35.84
N ALA A 187 -23.08 -3.54 37.16
CA ALA A 187 -24.12 -3.96 38.10
C ALA A 187 -25.35 -3.05 37.89
N ALA A 188 -26.46 -3.66 37.48
CA ALA A 188 -27.73 -2.97 37.40
C ALA A 188 -28.02 -2.25 38.73
N PRO A 189 -28.53 -1.02 38.70
CA PRO A 189 -28.93 -0.37 39.94
C PRO A 189 -30.02 -1.20 40.60
N VAL A 190 -29.73 -1.63 41.79
CA VAL A 190 -30.71 -2.30 42.68
C VAL A 190 -31.80 -1.28 43.05
N PRO A 191 -33.08 -1.63 42.96
CA PRO A 191 -34.20 -0.77 43.19
C PRO A 191 -34.28 -0.25 44.64
#